data_e4537c51a60411f5155f2d33306db4bf
#
_entry.id   e4537c51a60411f5155f2d33306db4bf
#
_cell.length_a   1.000
_cell.length_b   1.000
_cell.length_c   1.000
_cell.angle_alpha   90.00
_cell.angle_beta   90.00
_cell.angle_gamma   90.00
#
_symmetry.space_group_name_H-M   'P 1'
#
loop_
_entity.id
_entity.type
_entity.pdbx_description
1 polymer ?
#
loop_
_entity_poly.entity_id
_entity_poly.type
_entity_poly.pdbx_seq_one_letter_code
_entity_poly.pdbx_strand_id
1 'polypeptide(L)'
;YSFAERGIHLTEARELILKALSHAPDDPYITDSLGWVEFRLGNLDQARRLLETAFKARPDAEIAAHLGEVLWTMGEKDRAISIWKEGKRLNAEHETLRETLKRLGATL
;
A
#
# COMPACT_ATOMS: atom_id res chain seq x y z
N TYR A 1 -3.57 -5.88 -9.49
CA TYR A 1 -2.69 -6.32 -8.39
C TYR A 1 -1.86 -7.56 -8.71
N SER A 2 -2.41 -8.50 -9.50
CA SER A 2 -1.71 -9.74 -9.74
C SER A 2 -0.34 -9.54 -10.40
N PHE A 3 -0.21 -8.57 -11.28
CA PHE A 3 1.09 -8.26 -11.88
C PHE A 3 2.08 -7.70 -10.86
N ALA A 4 1.62 -6.79 -10.00
CA ALA A 4 2.46 -6.20 -8.97
C ALA A 4 2.89 -7.24 -7.94
N GLU A 5 2.01 -8.15 -7.56
CA GLU A 5 2.30 -9.18 -6.59
C GLU A 5 3.33 -10.17 -7.06
N ARG A 6 3.30 -10.52 -8.34
CA ARG A 6 4.23 -11.48 -8.93
C ARG A 6 5.64 -10.95 -9.11
N GLY A 7 5.82 -9.62 -9.07
CA GLY A 7 7.11 -9.00 -9.31
C GLY A 7 7.57 -9.07 -10.75
N ILE A 8 6.73 -9.59 -11.65
CA ILE A 8 6.98 -9.61 -13.09
C ILE A 8 6.07 -8.61 -13.77
N HIS A 9 6.53 -8.02 -14.87
CA HIS A 9 5.75 -7.04 -15.61
C HIS A 9 5.40 -5.79 -14.79
N LEU A 10 6.24 -5.47 -13.79
CA LEU A 10 6.00 -4.29 -12.94
C LEU A 10 5.97 -3.00 -13.73
N THR A 11 6.86 -2.86 -14.70
CA THR A 11 6.89 -1.68 -15.55
C THR A 11 5.61 -1.55 -16.36
N GLU A 12 5.13 -2.65 -16.89
CA GLU A 12 3.87 -2.69 -17.65
C GLU A 12 2.67 -2.39 -16.76
N ALA A 13 2.64 -2.94 -15.56
CA ALA A 13 1.61 -2.65 -14.57
C ALA A 13 1.60 -1.16 -14.22
N ARG A 14 2.79 -0.57 -14.03
CA ARG A 14 2.93 0.86 -13.74
C ARG A 14 2.33 1.71 -14.87
N GLU A 15 2.64 1.37 -16.12
CA GLU A 15 2.10 2.08 -17.28
C GLU A 15 0.56 2.03 -17.32
N LEU A 16 -0.01 0.86 -17.09
CA LEU A 16 -1.46 0.68 -17.08
C LEU A 16 -2.11 1.47 -15.96
N ILE A 17 -1.50 1.46 -14.78
CA ILE A 17 -2.00 2.18 -13.62
C ILE A 17 -1.90 3.69 -13.82
N LEU A 18 -0.80 4.17 -14.42
CA LEU A 18 -0.65 5.59 -14.73
C LEU A 18 -1.72 6.04 -15.72
N LYS A 19 -2.03 5.21 -16.70
CA LYS A 19 -3.09 5.50 -17.65
C LYS A 19 -4.45 5.58 -16.94
N ALA A 20 -4.73 4.62 -16.06
CA ALA A 20 -5.97 4.63 -15.29
C ALA A 20 -6.06 5.89 -14.41
N LEU A 21 -4.95 6.27 -13.78
CA LEU A 21 -4.90 7.45 -12.93
C LEU A 21 -5.14 8.74 -13.73
N SER A 22 -4.68 8.79 -14.98
CA SER A 22 -4.93 9.96 -15.83
C SER A 22 -6.42 10.17 -16.11
N HIS A 23 -7.20 9.11 -16.08
CA HIS A 23 -8.65 9.18 -16.24
C HIS A 23 -9.41 9.42 -14.93
N ALA A 24 -8.81 9.05 -13.82
CA ALA A 24 -9.42 9.19 -12.50
C ALA A 24 -8.36 9.60 -11.47
N PRO A 25 -7.84 10.86 -11.56
CA PRO A 25 -6.69 11.27 -10.76
C PRO A 25 -6.95 11.32 -9.25
N ASP A 26 -8.21 11.37 -8.84
CA ASP A 26 -8.57 11.43 -7.43
C ASP A 26 -9.01 10.09 -6.86
N ASP A 27 -8.86 8.99 -7.63
CA ASP A 27 -9.27 7.67 -7.16
C ASP A 27 -8.20 7.11 -6.19
N PRO A 28 -8.51 6.97 -4.90
CA PRO A 28 -7.53 6.51 -3.92
C PRO A 28 -7.10 5.06 -4.15
N TYR A 29 -7.95 4.22 -4.73
CA TYR A 29 -7.57 2.83 -5.00
C TYR A 29 -6.57 2.72 -6.14
N ILE A 30 -6.70 3.58 -7.15
CA ILE A 30 -5.72 3.62 -8.24
C ILE A 30 -4.40 4.17 -7.71
N THR A 31 -4.45 5.20 -6.86
CA THR A 31 -3.25 5.76 -6.24
C THR A 31 -2.57 4.72 -5.34
N ASP A 32 -3.34 3.95 -4.59
CA ASP A 32 -2.84 2.83 -3.78
C ASP A 32 -2.13 1.80 -4.66
N SER A 33 -2.74 1.44 -5.79
CA SER A 33 -2.14 0.48 -6.72
C SER A 33 -0.81 0.99 -7.27
N LEU A 34 -0.73 2.26 -7.62
CA LEU A 34 0.52 2.86 -8.08
C LEU A 34 1.57 2.84 -6.97
N GLY A 35 1.18 3.19 -5.75
CA GLY A 35 2.08 3.14 -4.61
C GLY A 35 2.64 1.75 -4.38
N TRP A 36 1.81 0.73 -4.52
CA TRP A 36 2.24 -0.66 -4.34
C TRP A 36 3.22 -1.09 -5.42
N VAL A 37 2.97 -0.72 -6.68
CA VAL A 37 3.90 -0.99 -7.78
C VAL A 37 5.23 -0.29 -7.55
N GLU A 38 5.22 0.98 -7.14
CA GLU A 38 6.46 1.70 -6.84
C GLU A 38 7.24 1.02 -5.71
N PHE A 39 6.54 0.51 -4.70
CA PHE A 39 7.16 -0.25 -3.62
C PHE A 39 7.86 -1.49 -4.17
N ARG A 40 7.19 -2.25 -5.03
CA ARG A 40 7.76 -3.46 -5.63
C ARG A 40 8.94 -3.15 -6.54
N LEU A 41 8.97 -1.96 -7.13
CA LEU A 41 10.09 -1.49 -7.94
C LEU A 41 11.26 -0.95 -7.09
N GLY A 42 11.08 -0.86 -5.79
CA GLY A 42 12.11 -0.38 -4.87
C GLY A 42 12.08 1.12 -4.64
N ASN A 43 11.09 1.82 -5.17
CA ASN A 43 10.95 3.27 -5.02
C ASN A 43 10.18 3.58 -3.72
N LEU A 44 10.83 3.36 -2.58
CA LEU A 44 10.17 3.40 -1.28
C LEU A 44 9.60 4.77 -0.92
N ASP A 45 10.34 5.84 -1.17
CA ASP A 45 9.88 7.18 -0.84
C ASP A 45 8.66 7.58 -1.66
N GLN A 46 8.68 7.29 -2.96
CA GLN A 46 7.54 7.55 -3.83
C GLN A 46 6.33 6.70 -3.42
N ALA A 47 6.56 5.43 -3.09
CA ALA A 47 5.51 4.54 -2.62
C ALA A 47 4.86 5.09 -1.34
N ARG A 48 5.67 5.54 -0.40
CA ARG A 48 5.16 6.12 0.85
C ARG A 48 4.28 7.34 0.58
N ARG A 49 4.73 8.25 -0.28
CA ARG A 49 3.96 9.45 -0.60
C ARG A 49 2.60 9.13 -1.22
N LEU A 50 2.61 8.22 -2.19
CA LEU A 50 1.38 7.80 -2.86
C LEU A 50 0.40 7.13 -1.91
N LEU A 51 0.92 6.22 -1.08
CA LEU A 51 0.07 5.50 -0.13
C LEU A 51 -0.43 6.39 1.00
N GLU A 52 0.36 7.36 1.45
CA GLU A 52 -0.11 8.35 2.42
C GLU A 52 -1.25 9.19 1.84
N THR A 53 -1.10 9.62 0.60
CA THR A 53 -2.13 10.38 -0.09
C THR A 53 -3.41 9.55 -0.22
N ALA A 54 -3.28 8.30 -0.63
CA ALA A 54 -4.43 7.40 -0.79
C ALA A 54 -5.13 7.16 0.56
N PHE A 55 -4.36 6.89 1.60
CA PHE A 55 -4.93 6.60 2.92
C PHE A 55 -5.64 7.83 3.51
N LYS A 56 -5.07 9.01 3.31
CA LYS A 56 -5.67 10.26 3.76
C LYS A 56 -7.00 10.54 3.04
N ALA A 57 -7.03 10.26 1.74
CA ALA A 57 -8.25 10.46 0.93
C ALA A 57 -9.33 9.43 1.30
N ARG A 58 -8.92 8.19 1.56
CA ARG A 58 -9.85 7.13 1.94
C ARG A 58 -9.20 6.19 2.94
N PRO A 59 -9.45 6.38 4.24
CA PRO A 59 -8.96 5.45 5.26
C PRO A 59 -9.58 4.07 5.04
N ASP A 60 -8.74 3.08 4.75
CA ASP A 60 -9.16 1.76 4.33
C ASP A 60 -8.11 0.75 4.81
N ALA A 61 -8.55 -0.43 5.25
CA ALA A 61 -7.65 -1.44 5.80
C ALA A 61 -6.65 -1.97 4.77
N GLU A 62 -7.04 -2.07 3.50
CA GLU A 62 -6.15 -2.50 2.43
C GLU A 62 -5.02 -1.49 2.23
N ILE A 63 -5.37 -0.21 2.13
CA ILE A 63 -4.39 0.86 1.97
C ILE A 63 -3.48 0.92 3.20
N ALA A 64 -4.06 0.74 4.40
CA ALA A 64 -3.27 0.70 5.64
C ALA A 64 -2.26 -0.45 5.63
N ALA A 65 -2.66 -1.63 5.11
CA ALA A 65 -1.76 -2.77 5.01
C ALA A 65 -0.56 -2.43 4.14
N HIS A 66 -0.79 -1.82 2.99
CA HIS A 66 0.27 -1.43 2.06
C HIS A 66 1.17 -0.33 2.63
N LEU A 67 0.58 0.73 3.16
CA LEU A 67 1.33 1.85 3.73
C LEU A 67 2.19 1.38 4.90
N GLY A 68 1.60 0.57 5.78
CA GLY A 68 2.34 0.03 6.92
C GLY A 68 3.53 -0.80 6.49
N GLU A 69 3.38 -1.61 5.44
CA GLU A 69 4.50 -2.42 4.95
C GLU A 69 5.63 -1.55 4.39
N VAL A 70 5.31 -0.49 3.67
CA VAL A 70 6.32 0.44 3.17
C VAL A 70 7.06 1.10 4.33
N LEU A 71 6.33 1.59 5.33
CA LEU A 71 6.93 2.22 6.50
C LEU A 71 7.81 1.23 7.28
N TRP A 72 7.35 0.01 7.45
CA TRP A 72 8.12 -1.05 8.12
C TRP A 72 9.43 -1.32 7.38
N THR A 73 9.36 -1.41 6.05
CA THR A 73 10.54 -1.66 5.21
C THR A 73 11.53 -0.50 5.29
N MET A 74 11.03 0.73 5.44
CA MET A 74 11.87 1.92 5.59
C MET A 74 12.49 2.05 6.98
N GLY A 75 12.14 1.16 7.90
CA GLY A 75 12.63 1.21 9.29
C GLY A 75 11.78 2.06 10.21
N GLU A 76 10.67 2.61 9.74
CA GLU A 76 9.78 3.43 10.57
C GLU A 76 8.71 2.54 11.19
N LYS A 77 9.15 1.63 12.05
CA LYS A 77 8.28 0.58 12.60
C LYS A 77 7.16 1.11 13.49
N ASP A 78 7.43 2.15 14.26
CA ASP A 78 6.40 2.73 15.14
C ASP A 78 5.27 3.34 14.32
N ARG A 79 5.61 4.03 13.22
CA ARG A 79 4.60 4.59 12.31
C ARG A 79 3.83 3.48 11.60
N ALA A 80 4.53 2.42 11.18
CA ALA A 80 3.88 1.27 10.54
C ALA A 80 2.84 0.66 11.48
N ILE A 81 3.20 0.44 12.73
CA ILE A 81 2.30 -0.12 13.72
C ILE A 81 1.08 0.79 13.94
N SER A 82 1.31 2.10 14.01
CA SER A 82 0.22 3.07 14.17
C SER A 82 -0.78 2.99 13.02
N ILE A 83 -0.28 2.91 11.78
CA ILE A 83 -1.12 2.79 10.59
C ILE A 83 -1.88 1.47 10.60
N TRP A 84 -1.22 0.37 10.95
CA TRP A 84 -1.88 -0.94 11.01
C TRP A 84 -2.95 -1.00 12.11
N LYS A 85 -2.73 -0.36 13.24
CA LYS A 85 -3.75 -0.28 14.30
C LYS A 85 -4.98 0.45 13.79
N GLU A 86 -4.79 1.53 13.04
CA GLU A 86 -5.91 2.24 12.42
C GLU A 86 -6.62 1.36 11.40
N GLY A 87 -5.87 0.61 10.59
CA GLY A 87 -6.45 -0.33 9.64
C GLY A 87 -7.29 -1.41 10.34
N LYS A 88 -6.77 -1.92 11.45
CA LYS A 88 -7.48 -2.93 12.25
C LYS A 88 -8.76 -2.36 12.86
N ARG A 89 -8.73 -1.10 13.29
CA ARG A 89 -9.92 -0.41 13.77
C ARG A 89 -10.99 -0.30 12.68
N LEU A 90 -10.56 -0.06 11.44
CA LEU A 90 -11.47 0.08 10.30
C LEU A 90 -12.05 -1.26 9.86
N ASN A 91 -11.24 -2.32 9.85
CA ASN A 91 -11.69 -3.66 9.48
C ASN A 91 -10.71 -4.70 10.05
N ALA A 92 -11.03 -5.21 11.24
CA ALA A 92 -10.17 -6.15 11.96
C ALA A 92 -9.98 -7.48 11.23
N GLU A 93 -10.93 -7.85 10.39
CA GLU A 93 -10.92 -9.15 9.70
C GLU A 93 -10.38 -9.05 8.27
N HIS A 94 -9.86 -7.89 7.88
CA HIS A 94 -9.37 -7.71 6.52
C HIS A 94 -8.18 -8.63 6.24
N GLU A 95 -8.32 -9.45 5.21
CA GLU A 95 -7.36 -10.52 4.94
C GLU A 95 -5.97 -10.00 4.59
N THR A 96 -5.87 -8.98 3.73
CA THR A 96 -4.58 -8.42 3.35
C THR A 96 -3.83 -7.88 4.56
N LEU A 97 -4.53 -7.20 5.46
CA LEU A 97 -3.92 -6.67 6.68
C LEU A 97 -3.41 -7.80 7.57
N ARG A 98 -4.24 -8.82 7.79
CA ARG A 98 -3.87 -9.96 8.63
C ARG A 98 -2.66 -10.71 8.06
N GLU A 99 -2.64 -10.94 6.76
CA GLU A 99 -1.53 -11.63 6.09
C GLU A 99 -0.25 -10.81 6.16
N THR A 100 -0.35 -9.49 5.99
CA THR A 100 0.80 -8.60 6.08
C THR A 100 1.43 -8.66 7.46
N LEU A 101 0.62 -8.56 8.51
CA LEU A 101 1.10 -8.63 9.89
C LEU A 101 1.76 -9.96 10.18
N LYS A 102 1.16 -11.04 9.73
CA LYS A 102 1.70 -12.39 9.92
C LYS A 102 3.04 -12.57 9.20
N ARG A 103 3.11 -12.14 7.95
CA ARG A 103 4.29 -12.31 7.12
C ARG A 103 5.47 -11.51 7.66
N LEU A 104 5.21 -10.30 8.15
CA LEU A 104 6.26 -9.42 8.68
C LEU A 104 6.56 -9.67 10.16
N GLY A 105 5.79 -10.54 10.81
CA GLY A 105 6.00 -10.84 12.22
C GLY A 105 5.64 -9.69 13.15
N ALA A 106 4.74 -8.82 12.72
CA ALA A 106 4.34 -7.66 13.50
C ALA A 106 3.23 -8.02 14.48
N THR A 107 3.32 -7.50 15.70
CA THR A 107 2.33 -7.68 16.75
C THR A 107 1.76 -6.31 17.13
N LEU A 108 0.44 -6.21 17.13
CA LEU A 108 -0.22 -4.94 17.46
C LEU A 108 -0.69 -4.88 18.91
#